data_c95706663dfb7439fb15b5af787e14a2
#
_entry.id   c95706663dfb7439fb15b5af787e14a2
#
_cell.length_a   1.000
_cell.length_b   1.000
_cell.length_c   1.000
_cell.angle_alpha   90.00
_cell.angle_beta   90.00
_cell.angle_gamma   90.00
#
_symmetry.space_group_name_H-M   'P 1'
#
loop_
_entity.id
_entity.type
_entity.pdbx_description
1 polymer ?
#
loop_
_entity_poly.entity_id
_entity_poly.type
_entity_poly.pdbx_seq_one_letter_code
_entity_poly.pdbx_strand_id
1 'polypeptide(L)'
;MIETIDLTKKYGDFFALESLDLKLEQGDLFGFIGPNGAGKTTTIRILSTLLAPTWGEAYVCGHSIYTHPREIRRAIGYMPDIFGVYDDMRVIEYLEFFAAAYRIDGAERRRVAERSLELVDLTVKRDELVTSLSRGMTQRLGLARVLLHDPQVLLLDEPASGLDPRARIEMRGLLKRLQELGKTILVSSHILPELADICNRVGIIEYGRLLACGDVQDLLAQVRGRPVIRLRVVGPPEPAARSLEKCQEAAGVTVRDGEILVALADGVTDPSPLAARLIAEGHALTSMRESEVNLETAFLELTRGKLGRPS
;
A
#
# COMPACT_ATOMS: atom_id res chain seq x y z
N MET A 1 7.36 14.81 8.08
CA MET A 1 7.12 15.26 6.67
C MET A 1 5.65 15.52 6.37
N ILE A 2 4.75 14.64 6.74
CA ILE A 2 3.29 14.84 6.66
C ILE A 2 2.72 14.67 8.07
N GLU A 3 1.78 15.54 8.46
CA GLU A 3 1.08 15.44 9.73
C GLU A 3 -0.36 15.88 9.54
N THR A 4 -1.32 15.11 10.08
CA THR A 4 -2.72 15.50 10.17
C THR A 4 -3.19 15.41 11.62
N ILE A 5 -4.02 16.36 12.03
CA ILE A 5 -4.54 16.46 13.39
C ILE A 5 -6.05 16.65 13.30
N ASP A 6 -6.80 15.68 13.80
CA ASP A 6 -8.27 15.66 13.79
C ASP A 6 -8.87 15.95 12.39
N LEU A 7 -8.17 15.49 11.33
CA LEU A 7 -8.54 15.83 9.96
C LEU A 7 -9.86 15.19 9.58
N THR A 8 -10.85 16.03 9.28
CA THR A 8 -12.22 15.60 9.02
C THR A 8 -12.76 16.18 7.72
N LYS A 9 -13.42 15.35 6.91
CA LYS A 9 -14.14 15.75 5.70
C LYS A 9 -15.53 15.19 5.69
N LYS A 10 -16.53 16.09 5.69
CA LYS A 10 -17.96 15.75 5.67
C LYS A 10 -18.60 16.25 4.38
N TYR A 11 -19.48 15.45 3.79
CA TYR A 11 -20.34 15.78 2.65
C TYR A 11 -21.78 15.54 3.05
N GLY A 12 -22.54 16.62 3.30
CA GLY A 12 -23.86 16.48 3.91
C GLY A 12 -23.74 15.75 5.27
N ASP A 13 -24.40 14.60 5.39
CA ASP A 13 -24.33 13.76 6.59
C ASP A 13 -23.25 12.67 6.53
N PHE A 14 -22.63 12.48 5.38
CA PHE A 14 -21.61 11.45 5.18
C PHE A 14 -20.20 11.95 5.57
N PHE A 15 -19.53 11.23 6.47
CA PHE A 15 -18.13 11.44 6.81
C PHE A 15 -17.23 10.64 5.86
N ALA A 16 -16.53 11.34 4.98
CA ALA A 16 -15.51 10.75 4.13
C ALA A 16 -14.18 10.57 4.86
N LEU A 17 -13.91 11.44 5.85
CA LEU A 17 -12.84 11.32 6.85
C LEU A 17 -13.40 11.77 8.19
N GLU A 18 -13.03 11.09 9.26
CA GLU A 18 -13.47 11.38 10.60
C GLU A 18 -12.28 11.28 11.56
N SER A 19 -11.82 12.45 12.07
CA SER A 19 -10.73 12.58 13.04
C SER A 19 -9.48 11.77 12.65
N LEU A 20 -8.96 11.98 11.42
CA LEU A 20 -7.79 11.27 10.94
C LEU A 20 -6.51 11.92 11.47
N ASP A 21 -5.80 11.20 12.34
CA ASP A 21 -4.46 11.55 12.82
C ASP A 21 -3.42 10.67 12.14
N LEU A 22 -2.57 11.28 11.32
CA LEU A 22 -1.56 10.61 10.52
C LEU A 22 -0.23 11.33 10.64
N LYS A 23 0.86 10.58 10.79
CA LYS A 23 2.20 11.14 10.82
C LYS A 23 3.17 10.31 9.99
N LEU A 24 3.80 10.96 9.01
CA LEU A 24 4.88 10.40 8.18
C LEU A 24 6.17 11.16 8.45
N GLU A 25 7.24 10.41 8.64
CA GLU A 25 8.58 10.96 8.79
C GLU A 25 9.27 11.09 7.42
N GLN A 26 10.41 11.78 7.40
CA GLN A 26 11.20 11.90 6.18
C GLN A 26 11.76 10.54 5.76
N GLY A 27 11.64 10.21 4.47
CA GLY A 27 12.12 8.94 3.93
C GLY A 27 11.17 7.76 4.11
N ASP A 28 9.98 7.97 4.69
CA ASP A 28 8.97 6.93 4.76
C ASP A 28 8.47 6.56 3.35
N LEU A 29 8.35 5.26 3.10
CA LEU A 29 7.48 4.70 2.09
C LEU A 29 6.25 4.15 2.81
N PHE A 30 5.23 4.98 2.88
CA PHE A 30 4.04 4.76 3.68
C PHE A 30 2.89 4.21 2.83
N GLY A 31 2.42 3.02 3.17
CA GLY A 31 1.24 2.40 2.55
C GLY A 31 -0.05 2.86 3.21
N PHE A 32 -0.91 3.57 2.49
CA PHE A 32 -2.22 3.97 2.97
C PHE A 32 -3.29 3.03 2.42
N ILE A 33 -3.77 2.11 3.24
CA ILE A 33 -4.46 0.89 2.82
C ILE A 33 -5.90 0.87 3.31
N GLY A 34 -6.82 0.50 2.43
CA GLY A 34 -8.24 0.36 2.78
C GLY A 34 -9.12 0.10 1.56
N PRO A 35 -10.37 -0.32 1.76
CA PRO A 35 -11.31 -0.58 0.67
C PRO A 35 -11.62 0.69 -0.12
N ASN A 36 -12.29 0.52 -1.26
CA ASN A 36 -12.80 1.66 -2.03
C ASN A 36 -13.83 2.43 -1.18
N GLY A 37 -13.72 3.77 -1.21
CA GLY A 37 -14.57 4.63 -0.38
C GLY A 37 -14.08 4.81 1.07
N ALA A 38 -12.96 4.19 1.48
CA ALA A 38 -12.43 4.32 2.86
C ALA A 38 -11.92 5.72 3.23
N GLY A 39 -11.71 6.62 2.25
CA GLY A 39 -11.20 7.98 2.50
C GLY A 39 -9.79 8.23 1.95
N LYS A 40 -9.12 7.24 1.33
CA LYS A 40 -7.73 7.35 0.83
C LYS A 40 -7.53 8.53 -0.12
N THR A 41 -8.28 8.56 -1.23
CA THR A 41 -8.25 9.64 -2.22
C THR A 41 -8.61 10.99 -1.62
N THR A 42 -9.57 11.02 -0.69
CA THR A 42 -9.96 12.25 0.02
C THR A 42 -8.80 12.82 0.83
N THR A 43 -8.09 11.97 1.57
CA THR A 43 -6.89 12.35 2.33
C THR A 43 -5.81 12.91 1.41
N ILE A 44 -5.48 12.18 0.33
CA ILE A 44 -4.44 12.60 -0.64
C ILE A 44 -4.80 13.94 -1.28
N ARG A 45 -6.07 14.16 -1.66
CA ARG A 45 -6.52 15.44 -2.22
C ARG A 45 -6.44 16.60 -1.24
N ILE A 46 -6.69 16.36 0.04
CA ILE A 46 -6.51 17.39 1.07
C ILE A 46 -5.03 17.72 1.24
N LEU A 47 -4.16 16.71 1.38
CA LEU A 47 -2.71 16.90 1.50
C LEU A 47 -2.10 17.58 0.27
N SER A 48 -2.65 17.32 -0.91
CA SER A 48 -2.23 18.00 -2.16
C SER A 48 -2.86 19.38 -2.35
N THR A 49 -3.63 19.88 -1.38
CA THR A 49 -4.32 21.18 -1.41
C THR A 49 -5.37 21.32 -2.53
N LEU A 50 -5.87 20.22 -3.04
CA LEU A 50 -6.92 20.17 -4.07
C LEU A 50 -8.33 20.13 -3.46
N LEU A 51 -8.43 19.82 -2.18
CA LEU A 51 -9.68 19.72 -1.45
C LEU A 51 -9.50 20.33 -0.06
N ALA A 52 -10.39 21.23 0.35
CA ALA A 52 -10.42 21.74 1.70
C ALA A 52 -11.09 20.71 2.65
N PRO A 53 -10.52 20.45 3.83
CA PRO A 53 -11.21 19.67 4.85
C PRO A 53 -12.41 20.44 5.42
N THR A 54 -13.28 19.77 6.18
CA THR A 54 -14.38 20.43 6.89
C THR A 54 -13.86 21.04 8.19
N TRP A 55 -12.97 20.31 8.90
CA TRP A 55 -12.19 20.82 10.06
C TRP A 55 -10.95 19.97 10.27
N GLY A 56 -10.14 20.34 11.25
CA GLY A 56 -8.85 19.72 11.53
C GLY A 56 -7.71 20.38 10.78
N GLU A 57 -6.49 19.95 11.05
CA GLU A 57 -5.27 20.52 10.53
C GLU A 57 -4.50 19.48 9.68
N ALA A 58 -3.78 19.96 8.66
CA ALA A 58 -2.81 19.14 7.94
C ALA A 58 -1.59 19.97 7.55
N TYR A 59 -0.42 19.34 7.66
CA TYR A 59 0.86 19.94 7.36
C TYR A 59 1.65 19.02 6.41
N VAL A 60 2.31 19.63 5.42
CA VAL A 60 3.22 18.94 4.50
C VAL A 60 4.52 19.72 4.44
N CYS A 61 5.64 19.07 4.72
CA CYS A 61 6.96 19.71 4.84
C CYS A 61 6.96 20.91 5.81
N GLY A 62 6.18 20.82 6.91
CA GLY A 62 6.02 21.90 7.90
C GLY A 62 5.10 23.04 7.47
N HIS A 63 4.52 22.99 6.28
CA HIS A 63 3.60 24.00 5.75
C HIS A 63 2.14 23.59 5.96
N SER A 64 1.32 24.49 6.52
CA SER A 64 -0.12 24.28 6.68
C SER A 64 -0.84 24.37 5.34
N ILE A 65 -1.79 23.45 5.12
CA ILE A 65 -2.64 23.42 3.91
C ILE A 65 -3.49 24.67 3.75
N TYR A 66 -3.77 25.40 4.83
CA TYR A 66 -4.59 26.61 4.81
C TYR A 66 -3.81 27.86 4.44
N THR A 67 -2.61 27.99 4.97
CA THR A 67 -1.83 29.23 4.87
C THR A 67 -0.73 29.20 3.83
N HIS A 68 -0.19 28.02 3.50
CA HIS A 68 0.95 27.82 2.61
C HIS A 68 0.71 26.82 1.46
N PRO A 69 -0.45 26.86 0.76
CA PRO A 69 -0.75 25.85 -0.27
C PRO A 69 0.19 25.93 -1.50
N ARG A 70 0.85 27.07 -1.75
CA ARG A 70 1.80 27.22 -2.86
C ARG A 70 3.11 26.50 -2.57
N GLU A 71 3.60 26.63 -1.36
CA GLU A 71 4.80 25.96 -0.84
C GLU A 71 4.62 24.45 -0.85
N ILE A 72 3.46 23.98 -0.38
CA ILE A 72 3.11 22.56 -0.45
C ILE A 72 3.15 22.06 -1.89
N ARG A 73 2.47 22.73 -2.83
CA ARG A 73 2.46 22.31 -4.25
C ARG A 73 3.83 22.31 -4.92
N ARG A 74 4.81 23.08 -4.41
CA ARG A 74 6.20 23.01 -4.87
C ARG A 74 6.96 21.84 -4.29
N ALA A 75 6.60 21.40 -3.07
CA ALA A 75 7.27 20.35 -2.36
C ALA A 75 6.72 18.95 -2.68
N ILE A 76 5.52 18.85 -3.25
CA ILE A 76 4.85 17.57 -3.53
C ILE A 76 4.80 17.23 -5.01
N GLY A 77 4.87 15.92 -5.31
CA GLY A 77 4.43 15.34 -6.57
C GLY A 77 3.14 14.57 -6.36
N TYR A 78 2.03 15.00 -6.98
CA TYR A 78 0.75 14.34 -6.86
C TYR A 78 0.40 13.57 -8.14
N MET A 79 0.15 12.28 -7.99
CA MET A 79 -0.31 11.39 -9.06
C MET A 79 -1.69 10.84 -8.69
N PRO A 80 -2.76 11.23 -9.39
CA PRO A 80 -4.08 10.65 -9.20
C PRO A 80 -4.17 9.24 -9.81
N ASP A 81 -5.15 8.44 -9.39
CA ASP A 81 -5.45 7.10 -9.96
C ASP A 81 -5.67 7.16 -11.48
N ILE A 82 -6.41 8.16 -11.94
CA ILE A 82 -6.68 8.39 -13.36
C ILE A 82 -6.14 9.76 -13.76
N PHE A 83 -5.29 9.77 -14.77
CA PHE A 83 -4.81 11.01 -15.39
C PHE A 83 -4.86 10.90 -16.92
N GLY A 84 -5.14 12.03 -17.55
CA GLY A 84 -5.16 12.13 -19.00
C GLY A 84 -3.74 12.21 -19.58
N VAL A 85 -3.62 11.71 -20.80
CA VAL A 85 -2.47 11.92 -21.66
C VAL A 85 -2.94 12.67 -22.92
N TYR A 86 -2.02 13.30 -23.64
CA TYR A 86 -2.32 13.99 -24.89
C TYR A 86 -1.92 13.08 -26.06
N ASP A 87 -2.91 12.65 -26.84
CA ASP A 87 -2.78 11.57 -27.83
C ASP A 87 -1.74 11.89 -28.93
N ASP A 88 -1.60 13.14 -29.32
CA ASP A 88 -0.71 13.58 -30.39
C ASP A 88 0.71 13.96 -29.92
N MET A 89 1.01 13.77 -28.63
CA MET A 89 2.33 14.07 -28.08
C MET A 89 3.25 12.84 -28.06
N ARG A 90 4.55 13.09 -28.31
CA ARG A 90 5.59 12.12 -27.96
C ARG A 90 5.84 12.13 -26.46
N VAL A 91 6.36 11.02 -25.96
CA VAL A 91 6.65 10.85 -24.52
C VAL A 91 7.52 12.00 -23.98
N ILE A 92 8.57 12.38 -24.70
CA ILE A 92 9.45 13.49 -24.30
C ILE A 92 8.72 14.84 -24.34
N GLU A 93 7.91 15.10 -25.36
CA GLU A 93 7.15 16.34 -25.53
C GLU A 93 6.12 16.50 -24.41
N TYR A 94 5.47 15.41 -24.00
CA TYR A 94 4.56 15.38 -22.86
C TYR A 94 5.28 15.83 -21.57
N LEU A 95 6.47 15.31 -21.29
CA LEU A 95 7.25 15.72 -20.12
C LEU A 95 7.75 17.15 -20.22
N GLU A 96 8.24 17.58 -21.39
CA GLU A 96 8.67 18.97 -21.62
C GLU A 96 7.52 19.97 -21.46
N PHE A 97 6.29 19.61 -21.87
CA PHE A 97 5.08 20.41 -21.65
C PHE A 97 4.82 20.62 -20.14
N PHE A 98 4.86 19.55 -19.33
CA PHE A 98 4.66 19.68 -17.89
C PHE A 98 5.83 20.35 -17.18
N ALA A 99 7.07 20.14 -17.64
CA ALA A 99 8.23 20.87 -17.13
C ALA A 99 8.08 22.40 -17.37
N ALA A 100 7.54 22.81 -18.54
CA ALA A 100 7.19 24.20 -18.79
C ALA A 100 6.12 24.73 -17.84
N ALA A 101 5.10 23.94 -17.52
CA ALA A 101 4.07 24.30 -16.54
C ALA A 101 4.65 24.51 -15.13
N TYR A 102 5.70 23.74 -14.76
CA TYR A 102 6.49 23.98 -13.55
C TYR A 102 7.48 25.15 -13.65
N ARG A 103 7.49 25.90 -14.77
CA ARG A 103 8.39 27.03 -15.05
C ARG A 103 9.86 26.63 -15.11
N ILE A 104 10.14 25.42 -15.58
CA ILE A 104 11.50 24.97 -15.88
C ILE A 104 11.82 25.38 -17.32
N ASP A 105 12.91 26.14 -17.51
CA ASP A 105 13.19 26.80 -18.78
C ASP A 105 14.28 26.12 -19.61
N GLY A 106 14.18 26.32 -20.95
CA GLY A 106 15.24 26.08 -21.92
C GLY A 106 15.87 24.69 -21.86
N ALA A 107 17.21 24.66 -21.84
CA ALA A 107 17.99 23.43 -21.82
C ALA A 107 17.75 22.58 -20.56
N GLU A 108 17.41 23.22 -19.44
CA GLU A 108 17.07 22.49 -18.21
C GLU A 108 15.79 21.68 -18.35
N ARG A 109 14.79 22.19 -19.05
CA ARG A 109 13.53 21.49 -19.33
C ARG A 109 13.78 20.13 -19.98
N ARG A 110 14.61 20.11 -21.01
CA ARG A 110 14.97 18.88 -21.72
C ARG A 110 15.70 17.90 -20.81
N ARG A 111 16.68 18.41 -20.05
CA ARG A 111 17.50 17.61 -19.13
C ARG A 111 16.66 16.96 -18.02
N VAL A 112 15.73 17.70 -17.39
CA VAL A 112 14.88 17.11 -16.36
C VAL A 112 13.87 16.11 -16.93
N ALA A 113 13.37 16.33 -18.14
CA ALA A 113 12.51 15.38 -18.82
C ALA A 113 13.24 14.06 -19.12
N GLU A 114 14.46 14.12 -19.67
CA GLU A 114 15.30 12.95 -19.94
C GLU A 114 15.66 12.20 -18.64
N ARG A 115 16.11 12.93 -17.61
CA ARG A 115 16.39 12.33 -16.29
C ARG A 115 15.14 11.65 -15.68
N SER A 116 13.96 12.26 -15.83
CA SER A 116 12.73 11.65 -15.32
C SER A 116 12.38 10.37 -16.07
N LEU A 117 12.65 10.29 -17.40
CA LEU A 117 12.49 9.05 -18.17
C LEU A 117 13.47 7.95 -17.72
N GLU A 118 14.71 8.32 -17.41
CA GLU A 118 15.71 7.38 -16.88
C GLU A 118 15.25 6.81 -15.53
N LEU A 119 14.75 7.65 -14.62
CA LEU A 119 14.29 7.24 -13.29
C LEU A 119 13.15 6.22 -13.35
N VAL A 120 12.31 6.27 -14.39
CA VAL A 120 11.15 5.38 -14.54
C VAL A 120 11.33 4.29 -15.61
N ASP A 121 12.56 4.08 -16.11
CA ASP A 121 12.91 3.08 -17.14
C ASP A 121 12.10 3.22 -18.45
N LEU A 122 11.87 4.45 -18.91
CA LEU A 122 11.14 4.76 -20.14
C LEU A 122 11.98 5.42 -21.24
N THR A 123 13.30 5.49 -21.10
CA THR A 123 14.19 6.17 -22.03
C THR A 123 14.04 5.64 -23.47
N VAL A 124 13.86 4.33 -23.64
CA VAL A 124 13.69 3.69 -24.95
C VAL A 124 12.38 4.10 -25.67
N LYS A 125 11.42 4.65 -24.93
CA LYS A 125 10.12 5.10 -25.44
C LYS A 125 10.03 6.60 -25.66
N ARG A 126 11.15 7.33 -25.47
CA ARG A 126 11.25 8.78 -25.50
C ARG A 126 10.56 9.45 -26.69
N ASP A 127 10.81 8.92 -27.90
CA ASP A 127 10.35 9.51 -29.16
C ASP A 127 9.08 8.85 -29.72
N GLU A 128 8.49 7.89 -28.98
CA GLU A 128 7.22 7.26 -29.35
C GLU A 128 6.02 8.13 -28.92
N LEU A 129 4.87 7.93 -29.56
CA LEU A 129 3.61 8.58 -29.14
C LEU A 129 3.17 8.04 -27.79
N VAL A 130 2.60 8.88 -26.94
CA VAL A 130 2.08 8.49 -25.62
C VAL A 130 1.01 7.39 -25.74
N THR A 131 0.21 7.42 -26.81
CA THR A 131 -0.83 6.42 -27.12
C THR A 131 -0.29 5.03 -27.41
N SER A 132 0.98 4.89 -27.77
CA SER A 132 1.62 3.57 -28.02
C SER A 132 2.04 2.86 -26.73
N LEU A 133 1.99 3.54 -25.59
CA LEU A 133 2.41 2.99 -24.31
C LEU A 133 1.39 1.99 -23.76
N SER A 134 1.88 0.89 -23.18
CA SER A 134 1.04 0.02 -22.36
C SER A 134 0.57 0.75 -21.10
N ARG A 135 -0.48 0.24 -20.44
CA ARG A 135 -1.00 0.82 -19.20
C ARG A 135 0.10 1.00 -18.14
N GLY A 136 0.96 -0.01 -17.95
CA GLY A 136 2.09 0.09 -17.01
C GLY A 136 3.11 1.17 -17.40
N MET A 137 3.40 1.31 -18.70
CA MET A 137 4.26 2.40 -19.19
C MET A 137 3.60 3.77 -18.98
N THR A 138 2.29 3.89 -19.22
CA THR A 138 1.55 5.13 -18.97
C THR A 138 1.60 5.51 -17.49
N GLN A 139 1.43 4.56 -16.57
CA GLN A 139 1.57 4.82 -15.14
C GLN A 139 3.00 5.29 -14.78
N ARG A 140 4.03 4.68 -15.35
CA ARG A 140 5.42 5.13 -15.17
C ARG A 140 5.66 6.53 -15.76
N LEU A 141 5.03 6.84 -16.91
CA LEU A 141 5.07 8.21 -17.46
C LEU A 141 4.39 9.22 -16.52
N GLY A 142 3.27 8.86 -15.90
CA GLY A 142 2.61 9.66 -14.86
C GLY A 142 3.53 9.92 -13.66
N LEU A 143 4.29 8.91 -13.24
CA LEU A 143 5.30 9.05 -12.19
C LEU A 143 6.46 9.95 -12.65
N ALA A 144 6.96 9.79 -13.87
CA ALA A 144 7.99 10.68 -14.43
C ALA A 144 7.54 12.16 -14.43
N ARG A 145 6.28 12.41 -14.81
CA ARG A 145 5.69 13.75 -14.81
C ARG A 145 5.73 14.42 -13.43
N VAL A 146 5.41 13.69 -12.37
CA VAL A 146 5.39 14.27 -11.02
C VAL A 146 6.79 14.42 -10.42
N LEU A 147 7.81 13.82 -11.02
CA LEU A 147 9.21 13.93 -10.61
C LEU A 147 9.94 15.11 -11.25
N LEU A 148 9.39 15.78 -12.28
CA LEU A 148 10.03 16.83 -13.07
C LEU A 148 10.60 17.98 -12.23
N HIS A 149 9.91 18.40 -11.19
CA HIS A 149 10.29 19.52 -10.32
C HIS A 149 10.98 19.08 -9.03
N ASP A 150 11.43 17.81 -8.99
CA ASP A 150 12.19 17.20 -7.90
C ASP A 150 11.50 17.31 -6.50
N PRO A 151 10.25 16.91 -6.36
CA PRO A 151 9.50 17.05 -5.11
C PRO A 151 10.14 16.24 -3.97
N GLN A 152 9.96 16.72 -2.73
CA GLN A 152 10.39 16.01 -1.53
C GLN A 152 9.41 14.90 -1.12
N VAL A 153 8.13 15.12 -1.40
CA VAL A 153 7.03 14.21 -1.03
C VAL A 153 6.27 13.77 -2.27
N LEU A 154 6.01 12.49 -2.39
CA LEU A 154 5.15 11.91 -3.42
C LEU A 154 3.82 11.44 -2.81
N LEU A 155 2.71 11.93 -3.35
CA LEU A 155 1.35 11.53 -3.02
C LEU A 155 0.78 10.75 -4.20
N LEU A 156 0.72 9.43 -4.07
CA LEU A 156 0.39 8.53 -5.18
C LEU A 156 -0.93 7.80 -4.88
N ASP A 157 -1.96 8.07 -5.68
CA ASP A 157 -3.27 7.49 -5.51
C ASP A 157 -3.42 6.27 -6.43
N GLU A 158 -3.40 5.06 -5.86
CA GLU A 158 -3.56 3.77 -6.55
C GLU A 158 -2.62 3.58 -7.77
N PRO A 159 -1.29 3.88 -7.69
CA PRO A 159 -0.40 3.90 -8.87
C PRO A 159 -0.22 2.55 -9.55
N ALA A 160 -0.55 1.45 -8.87
CA ALA A 160 -0.47 0.09 -9.41
C ALA A 160 -1.84 -0.49 -9.81
N SER A 161 -2.91 0.31 -9.74
CA SER A 161 -4.27 -0.13 -10.05
C SER A 161 -4.41 -0.58 -11.51
N GLY A 162 -4.99 -1.78 -11.68
CA GLY A 162 -5.24 -2.36 -13.02
C GLY A 162 -4.01 -2.70 -13.84
N LEU A 163 -2.83 -2.78 -13.20
CA LEU A 163 -1.62 -3.28 -13.84
C LEU A 163 -1.59 -4.82 -13.83
N ASP A 164 -0.93 -5.39 -14.82
CA ASP A 164 -0.59 -6.80 -14.80
C ASP A 164 0.46 -7.11 -13.72
N PRO A 165 0.66 -8.39 -13.32
CA PRO A 165 1.58 -8.75 -12.23
C PRO A 165 3.01 -8.27 -12.44
N ARG A 166 3.50 -8.27 -13.68
CA ARG A 166 4.87 -7.83 -14.00
C ARG A 166 5.01 -6.32 -13.84
N ALA A 167 4.08 -5.54 -14.40
CA ALA A 167 4.09 -4.08 -14.28
C ALA A 167 3.93 -3.63 -12.82
N ARG A 168 3.19 -4.38 -11.97
CA ARG A 168 3.12 -4.13 -10.53
C ARG A 168 4.46 -4.31 -9.84
N ILE A 169 5.20 -5.39 -10.16
CA ILE A 169 6.54 -5.61 -9.60
C ILE A 169 7.48 -4.48 -10.02
N GLU A 170 7.45 -4.08 -11.29
CA GLU A 170 8.25 -2.96 -11.80
C GLU A 170 7.91 -1.65 -11.08
N MET A 171 6.61 -1.34 -10.89
CA MET A 171 6.17 -0.14 -10.15
C MET A 171 6.66 -0.16 -8.69
N ARG A 172 6.54 -1.29 -7.99
CA ARG A 172 7.05 -1.44 -6.61
C ARG A 172 8.55 -1.19 -6.54
N GLY A 173 9.32 -1.75 -7.46
CA GLY A 173 10.76 -1.51 -7.57
C GLY A 173 11.11 -0.03 -7.78
N LEU A 174 10.31 0.69 -8.59
CA LEU A 174 10.45 2.15 -8.79
C LEU A 174 10.21 2.93 -7.49
N LEU A 175 9.12 2.62 -6.77
CA LEU A 175 8.80 3.31 -5.51
C LEU A 175 9.91 3.12 -4.48
N LYS A 176 10.46 1.91 -4.36
CA LYS A 176 11.57 1.62 -3.45
C LYS A 176 12.84 2.39 -3.83
N ARG A 177 13.21 2.44 -5.11
CA ARG A 177 14.34 3.25 -5.58
C ARG A 177 14.14 4.74 -5.27
N LEU A 178 12.93 5.28 -5.44
CA LEU A 178 12.64 6.67 -5.11
C LEU A 178 12.76 6.95 -3.61
N GLN A 179 12.35 6.03 -2.75
CA GLN A 179 12.59 6.10 -1.31
C GLN A 179 14.09 6.11 -0.99
N GLU A 180 14.87 5.22 -1.60
CA GLU A 180 16.34 5.13 -1.44
C GLU A 180 17.04 6.44 -1.89
N LEU A 181 16.44 7.16 -2.84
CA LEU A 181 16.87 8.51 -3.25
C LEU A 181 16.42 9.62 -2.27
N GLY A 182 15.85 9.26 -1.12
CA GLY A 182 15.46 10.19 -0.05
C GLY A 182 14.07 10.80 -0.21
N LYS A 183 13.23 10.31 -1.14
CA LYS A 183 11.84 10.76 -1.26
C LYS A 183 10.99 10.19 -0.13
N THR A 184 10.06 11.00 0.38
CA THR A 184 9.00 10.54 1.27
C THR A 184 7.77 10.22 0.42
N ILE A 185 7.20 9.03 0.55
CA ILE A 185 6.15 8.56 -0.34
C ILE A 185 4.94 8.13 0.46
N LEU A 186 3.77 8.70 0.17
CA LEU A 186 2.48 8.18 0.59
C LEU A 186 1.81 7.54 -0.63
N VAL A 187 1.64 6.23 -0.59
CA VAL A 187 1.01 5.47 -1.67
C VAL A 187 -0.27 4.81 -1.17
N SER A 188 -1.39 5.07 -1.84
CA SER A 188 -2.64 4.39 -1.53
C SER A 188 -2.78 3.08 -2.32
N SER A 189 -3.40 2.08 -1.69
CA SER A 189 -3.85 0.85 -2.36
C SER A 189 -5.04 0.23 -1.61
N HIS A 190 -5.84 -0.53 -2.33
CA HIS A 190 -6.84 -1.41 -1.74
C HIS A 190 -6.33 -2.85 -1.63
N ILE A 191 -5.11 -3.15 -2.11
CA ILE A 191 -4.49 -4.47 -2.11
C ILE A 191 -3.33 -4.46 -1.12
N LEU A 192 -3.60 -5.02 0.04
CA LEU A 192 -2.69 -5.02 1.19
C LEU A 192 -1.33 -5.70 0.91
N PRO A 193 -1.27 -6.94 0.33
CA PRO A 193 -0.01 -7.60 0.05
C PRO A 193 0.92 -6.83 -0.89
N GLU A 194 0.36 -6.00 -1.76
CA GLU A 194 1.18 -5.24 -2.72
C GLU A 194 2.09 -4.21 -2.07
N LEU A 195 1.66 -3.62 -0.96
CA LEU A 195 2.42 -2.59 -0.24
C LEU A 195 3.22 -3.15 0.93
N ALA A 196 2.81 -4.30 1.48
CA ALA A 196 3.48 -4.94 2.61
C ALA A 196 4.99 -5.18 2.38
N ASP A 197 5.34 -5.57 1.15
CA ASP A 197 6.70 -5.94 0.79
C ASP A 197 7.64 -4.74 0.60
N ILE A 198 7.10 -3.55 0.37
CA ILE A 198 7.92 -2.37 0.03
C ILE A 198 7.81 -1.24 1.05
N CYS A 199 6.69 -1.13 1.76
CA CYS A 199 6.48 -0.07 2.75
C CYS A 199 7.20 -0.39 4.06
N ASN A 200 7.84 0.62 4.66
CA ASN A 200 8.33 0.51 6.02
C ASN A 200 7.21 0.75 7.04
N ARG A 201 6.24 1.60 6.71
CA ARG A 201 5.09 1.91 7.57
C ARG A 201 3.78 1.84 6.79
N VAL A 202 2.71 1.50 7.47
CA VAL A 202 1.36 1.47 6.89
C VAL A 202 0.33 2.11 7.80
N GLY A 203 -0.71 2.65 7.17
CA GLY A 203 -1.93 3.10 7.83
C GLY A 203 -3.13 2.39 7.21
N ILE A 204 -3.93 1.76 8.05
CA ILE A 204 -5.14 1.05 7.65
C ILE A 204 -6.33 1.96 7.91
N ILE A 205 -7.05 2.30 6.85
CA ILE A 205 -8.23 3.18 6.93
C ILE A 205 -9.50 2.46 6.48
N GLU A 206 -10.59 2.65 7.21
CA GLU A 206 -11.91 2.17 6.83
C GLU A 206 -12.99 3.14 7.33
N TYR A 207 -14.03 3.38 6.52
CA TYR A 207 -15.10 4.34 6.83
C TYR A 207 -14.61 5.72 7.29
N GLY A 208 -13.53 6.22 6.70
CA GLY A 208 -12.96 7.53 7.04
C GLY A 208 -12.13 7.58 8.32
N ARG A 209 -11.96 6.45 9.04
CA ARG A 209 -11.23 6.36 10.31
C ARG A 209 -9.97 5.52 10.17
N LEU A 210 -8.90 5.94 10.81
CA LEU A 210 -7.66 5.17 10.89
C LEU A 210 -7.84 4.05 11.93
N LEU A 211 -7.76 2.80 11.49
CA LEU A 211 -7.93 1.62 12.35
C LEU A 211 -6.61 1.21 13.01
N ALA A 212 -5.52 1.27 12.26
CA ALA A 212 -4.17 0.98 12.72
C ALA A 212 -3.16 1.80 11.93
N CYS A 213 -2.06 2.18 12.57
CA CYS A 213 -0.95 2.87 11.93
C CYS A 213 0.35 2.50 12.66
N GLY A 214 1.38 2.17 11.91
CA GLY A 214 2.68 1.85 12.49
C GLY A 214 3.66 1.24 11.51
N ASP A 215 4.78 0.80 12.03
CA ASP A 215 5.76 0.00 11.30
C ASP A 215 5.13 -1.34 10.88
N VAL A 216 5.43 -1.77 9.65
CA VAL A 216 4.86 -3.02 9.10
C VAL A 216 5.23 -4.22 9.96
N GLN A 217 6.49 -4.29 10.44
CA GLN A 217 6.96 -5.41 11.25
C GLN A 217 6.29 -5.44 12.63
N ASP A 218 6.08 -4.27 13.24
CA ASP A 218 5.40 -4.15 14.53
C ASP A 218 3.93 -4.55 14.42
N LEU A 219 3.24 -4.11 13.36
CA LEU A 219 1.85 -4.49 13.11
C LEU A 219 1.71 -5.99 12.85
N LEU A 220 2.62 -6.59 12.09
CA LEU A 220 2.67 -8.03 11.89
C LEU A 220 2.97 -8.78 13.20
N ALA A 221 3.85 -8.24 14.04
CA ALA A 221 4.16 -8.83 15.34
C ALA A 221 2.98 -8.79 16.32
N GLN A 222 2.18 -7.71 16.31
CA GLN A 222 0.97 -7.59 17.14
C GLN A 222 -0.11 -8.61 16.74
N VAL A 223 -0.17 -8.98 15.46
CA VAL A 223 -1.12 -9.95 14.91
C VAL A 223 -0.53 -11.36 14.85
N ARG A 224 0.79 -11.50 15.05
CA ARG A 224 1.42 -12.79 15.32
C ARG A 224 0.86 -13.35 16.64
N GLY A 225 -0.42 -13.72 16.58
CA GLY A 225 -0.99 -14.69 17.46
C GLY A 225 -0.18 -15.99 17.40
N ARG A 226 -0.65 -17.02 18.08
CA ARG A 226 -0.02 -18.36 18.07
C ARG A 226 0.32 -18.77 16.63
N PRO A 227 1.54 -19.28 16.36
CA PRO A 227 1.87 -19.79 15.04
C PRO A 227 0.81 -20.76 14.56
N VAL A 228 0.30 -20.58 13.36
CA VAL A 228 -0.71 -21.46 12.76
C VAL A 228 -0.02 -22.33 11.73
N ILE A 229 -0.07 -23.64 11.93
CA ILE A 229 0.46 -24.62 10.99
C ILE A 229 -0.64 -25.05 10.03
N ARG A 230 -0.40 -24.94 8.75
CA ARG A 230 -1.25 -25.48 7.69
C ARG A 230 -0.77 -26.87 7.29
N LEU A 231 -1.69 -27.81 7.37
CA LEU A 231 -1.44 -29.21 7.04
C LEU A 231 -2.41 -29.66 5.96
N ARG A 232 -1.92 -30.42 5.01
CA ARG A 232 -2.74 -31.08 3.99
C ARG A 232 -2.46 -32.57 4.00
N VAL A 233 -3.52 -33.38 4.01
CA VAL A 233 -3.47 -34.83 3.98
C VAL A 233 -4.14 -35.37 2.71
N VAL A 234 -3.85 -36.62 2.35
CA VAL A 234 -4.57 -37.32 1.30
C VAL A 234 -5.92 -37.79 1.86
N GLY A 235 -7.00 -37.47 1.16
CA GLY A 235 -8.37 -37.80 1.58
C GLY A 235 -9.03 -36.71 2.43
N PRO A 236 -10.16 -37.03 3.10
CA PRO A 236 -10.90 -36.06 3.91
C PRO A 236 -10.06 -35.56 5.10
N PRO A 237 -10.00 -34.26 5.37
CA PRO A 237 -9.16 -33.70 6.43
C PRO A 237 -9.73 -33.89 7.85
N GLU A 238 -11.04 -34.17 8.00
CA GLU A 238 -11.72 -34.19 9.29
C GLU A 238 -11.20 -35.30 10.26
N PRO A 239 -10.86 -36.54 9.80
CA PRO A 239 -10.27 -37.53 10.68
C PRO A 239 -8.90 -37.10 11.21
N ALA A 240 -8.05 -36.53 10.35
CA ALA A 240 -6.74 -36.03 10.71
C ALA A 240 -6.83 -34.81 11.67
N ALA A 241 -7.80 -33.94 11.46
CA ALA A 241 -8.06 -32.79 12.34
C ALA A 241 -8.43 -33.25 13.76
N ARG A 242 -9.33 -34.24 13.90
CA ARG A 242 -9.69 -34.83 15.20
C ARG A 242 -8.53 -35.51 15.92
N SER A 243 -7.56 -36.04 15.17
CA SER A 243 -6.33 -36.56 15.75
C SER A 243 -5.48 -35.44 16.35
N LEU A 244 -5.35 -34.33 15.62
CA LEU A 244 -4.56 -33.18 16.03
C LEU A 244 -5.18 -32.41 17.21
N GLU A 245 -6.50 -32.40 17.36
CA GLU A 245 -7.19 -31.83 18.54
C GLU A 245 -6.74 -32.45 19.88
N LYS A 246 -6.18 -33.65 19.83
CA LYS A 246 -5.68 -34.37 21.01
C LYS A 246 -4.19 -34.13 21.29
N CYS A 247 -3.51 -33.34 20.46
CA CYS A 247 -2.10 -33.00 20.64
C CYS A 247 -1.95 -31.88 21.67
N GLN A 248 -0.97 -32.00 22.56
CA GLN A 248 -0.65 -30.98 23.56
C GLN A 248 -0.10 -29.70 22.89
N GLU A 249 0.51 -29.85 21.72
CA GLU A 249 1.07 -28.78 20.91
C GLU A 249 -0.01 -27.95 20.18
N ALA A 250 -1.26 -28.44 20.10
CA ALA A 250 -2.37 -27.78 19.44
C ALA A 250 -3.25 -27.03 20.44
N ALA A 251 -3.34 -25.71 20.33
CA ALA A 251 -4.29 -24.89 21.09
C ALA A 251 -5.67 -24.81 20.41
N GLY A 252 -5.73 -25.09 19.11
CA GLY A 252 -6.97 -25.13 18.34
C GLY A 252 -6.73 -25.69 16.95
N VAL A 253 -7.73 -26.44 16.47
CA VAL A 253 -7.71 -27.07 15.14
C VAL A 253 -8.98 -26.69 14.40
N THR A 254 -8.83 -26.25 13.15
CA THR A 254 -9.95 -25.95 12.26
C THR A 254 -9.68 -26.52 10.86
N VAL A 255 -10.74 -26.87 10.13
CA VAL A 255 -10.64 -27.28 8.72
C VAL A 255 -11.24 -26.19 7.85
N ARG A 256 -10.48 -25.72 6.87
CA ARG A 256 -10.91 -24.71 5.90
C ARG A 256 -10.30 -24.99 4.54
N ASP A 257 -11.13 -24.95 3.49
CA ASP A 257 -10.70 -25.12 2.09
C ASP A 257 -9.89 -26.42 1.84
N GLY A 258 -10.21 -27.51 2.58
CA GLY A 258 -9.51 -28.78 2.48
C GLY A 258 -8.13 -28.83 3.17
N GLU A 259 -7.75 -27.78 3.89
CA GLU A 259 -6.55 -27.72 4.73
C GLU A 259 -6.92 -27.75 6.21
N ILE A 260 -6.05 -28.35 7.01
CA ILE A 260 -6.15 -28.35 8.47
C ILE A 260 -5.27 -27.21 9.00
N LEU A 261 -5.87 -26.32 9.77
CA LEU A 261 -5.20 -25.18 10.40
C LEU A 261 -5.07 -25.50 11.90
N VAL A 262 -3.84 -25.57 12.39
CA VAL A 262 -3.52 -25.86 13.80
C VAL A 262 -2.84 -24.63 14.41
N ALA A 263 -3.51 -23.99 15.37
CA ALA A 263 -2.87 -22.97 16.20
C ALA A 263 -1.99 -23.69 17.25
N LEU A 264 -0.71 -23.35 17.32
CA LEU A 264 0.20 -23.95 18.30
C LEU A 264 -0.11 -23.45 19.72
N ALA A 265 0.14 -24.30 20.72
CA ALA A 265 0.03 -23.91 22.10
C ALA A 265 1.13 -22.91 22.51
N ASP A 266 0.90 -22.17 23.60
CA ASP A 266 1.84 -21.13 24.05
C ASP A 266 3.21 -21.75 24.39
N GLY A 267 4.27 -21.14 23.83
CA GLY A 267 5.65 -21.60 24.03
C GLY A 267 6.09 -22.76 23.12
N VAL A 268 5.20 -23.30 22.27
CA VAL A 268 5.56 -24.34 21.30
C VAL A 268 6.12 -23.67 20.04
N THR A 269 7.37 -23.97 19.73
CA THR A 269 8.08 -23.48 18.54
C THR A 269 8.32 -24.57 17.49
N ASP A 270 8.30 -25.85 17.91
CA ASP A 270 8.52 -26.99 17.03
C ASP A 270 7.17 -27.69 16.70
N PRO A 271 6.69 -27.61 15.46
CA PRO A 271 5.46 -28.25 15.02
C PRO A 271 5.65 -29.72 14.59
N SER A 272 6.88 -30.25 14.62
CA SER A 272 7.20 -31.62 14.16
C SER A 272 6.33 -32.73 14.82
N PRO A 273 5.95 -32.63 16.13
CA PRO A 273 5.09 -33.64 16.77
C PRO A 273 3.73 -33.78 16.09
N LEU A 274 3.18 -32.72 15.51
CA LEU A 274 1.91 -32.76 14.74
C LEU A 274 2.03 -33.68 13.52
N ALA A 275 3.11 -33.54 12.75
CA ALA A 275 3.37 -34.39 11.59
C ALA A 275 3.62 -35.84 12.01
N ALA A 276 4.45 -36.07 13.04
CA ALA A 276 4.75 -37.39 13.56
C ALA A 276 3.46 -38.15 13.98
N ARG A 277 2.54 -37.46 14.66
CA ARG A 277 1.26 -38.05 15.06
C ARG A 277 0.38 -38.45 13.89
N LEU A 278 0.24 -37.55 12.88
CA LEU A 278 -0.55 -37.88 11.69
C LEU A 278 -0.01 -39.12 10.95
N ILE A 279 1.32 -39.20 10.80
CA ILE A 279 1.98 -40.32 10.15
C ILE A 279 1.79 -41.62 10.97
N ALA A 280 1.93 -41.54 12.29
CA ALA A 280 1.74 -42.70 13.18
C ALA A 280 0.30 -43.24 13.16
N GLU A 281 -0.70 -42.40 12.94
CA GLU A 281 -2.10 -42.77 12.80
C GLU A 281 -2.51 -43.13 11.36
N GLY A 282 -1.53 -43.19 10.43
CA GLY A 282 -1.75 -43.63 9.05
C GLY A 282 -2.28 -42.58 8.10
N HIS A 283 -2.26 -41.29 8.49
CA HIS A 283 -2.62 -40.22 7.61
C HIS A 283 -1.45 -39.85 6.69
N ALA A 284 -1.66 -39.87 5.39
CA ALA A 284 -0.64 -39.49 4.42
C ALA A 284 -0.56 -37.95 4.33
N LEU A 285 0.46 -37.37 4.97
CA LEU A 285 0.73 -35.92 4.96
C LEU A 285 1.35 -35.52 3.62
N THR A 286 0.74 -34.54 2.91
CA THR A 286 1.22 -34.01 1.62
C THR A 286 1.92 -32.68 1.76
N SER A 287 1.54 -31.87 2.72
CA SER A 287 2.25 -30.63 3.01
C SER A 287 2.08 -30.23 4.47
N MET A 288 3.13 -29.62 5.01
CA MET A 288 3.14 -28.96 6.30
C MET A 288 3.92 -27.66 6.16
N ARG A 289 3.29 -26.55 6.50
CA ARG A 289 3.92 -25.24 6.44
C ARG A 289 3.37 -24.34 7.53
N GLU A 290 4.19 -23.45 8.01
CA GLU A 290 3.72 -22.37 8.86
C GLU A 290 2.84 -21.41 8.01
N SER A 291 1.70 -21.04 8.56
CA SER A 291 0.87 -20.00 7.95
C SER A 291 1.60 -18.68 8.15
N GLU A 292 2.12 -18.11 7.08
CA GLU A 292 2.61 -16.74 7.13
C GLU A 292 1.44 -15.84 7.55
N VAL A 293 1.62 -15.16 8.69
CA VAL A 293 0.73 -14.05 9.06
C VAL A 293 1.04 -12.94 8.05
N ASN A 294 0.22 -12.88 7.01
CA ASN A 294 0.30 -11.77 6.09
C ASN A 294 -0.54 -10.59 6.63
N LEU A 295 -0.27 -9.39 6.13
CA LEU A 295 -1.01 -8.19 6.51
C LEU A 295 -2.54 -8.31 6.25
N GLU A 296 -3.00 -9.19 5.35
CA GLU A 296 -4.43 -9.46 5.14
C GLU A 296 -5.07 -10.11 6.38
N THR A 297 -4.41 -11.09 6.96
CA THR A 297 -4.86 -11.72 8.21
C THR A 297 -4.83 -10.71 9.34
N ALA A 298 -3.76 -9.90 9.41
CA ALA A 298 -3.63 -8.79 10.35
C ALA A 298 -4.77 -7.77 10.19
N PHE A 299 -5.07 -7.38 8.97
CA PHE A 299 -6.17 -6.47 8.65
C PHE A 299 -7.51 -7.04 9.12
N LEU A 300 -7.82 -8.29 8.78
CA LEU A 300 -9.10 -8.92 9.13
C LEU A 300 -9.27 -9.06 10.65
N GLU A 301 -8.20 -9.31 11.41
CA GLU A 301 -8.26 -9.40 12.86
C GLU A 301 -8.37 -8.03 13.53
N LEU A 302 -7.62 -7.05 13.06
CA LEU A 302 -7.68 -5.66 13.55
C LEU A 302 -9.03 -5.00 13.26
N THR A 303 -9.70 -5.39 12.16
CA THR A 303 -11.02 -4.87 11.79
C THR A 303 -12.17 -5.61 12.46
N ARG A 304 -12.06 -6.92 12.74
CA ARG A 304 -13.13 -7.73 13.40
C ARG A 304 -13.52 -7.24 14.78
N GLY A 305 -12.62 -6.58 15.52
CA GLY A 305 -12.86 -6.08 16.88
C GLY A 305 -13.43 -4.66 16.98
N LYS A 306 -13.40 -3.87 15.90
CA LYS A 306 -13.73 -2.42 15.92
C LYS A 306 -14.96 -2.03 15.11
N LEU A 307 -15.52 -2.96 14.33
CA LEU A 307 -16.68 -2.70 13.48
C LEU A 307 -17.98 -3.17 14.14
N GLY A 308 -18.43 -2.45 15.17
CA GLY A 308 -19.86 -2.32 15.40
C GLY A 308 -20.42 -1.51 14.21
N ARG A 309 -21.31 -2.12 13.39
CA ARG A 309 -22.06 -1.39 12.36
C ARG A 309 -22.68 -0.14 13.00
N PRO A 310 -22.48 1.07 12.42
CA PRO A 310 -23.36 2.17 12.78
C PRO A 310 -24.76 1.78 12.35
N SER A 311 -25.68 1.79 13.32
CA SER A 311 -27.13 1.64 13.15
C SER A 311 -27.69 2.72 12.24
#